data_735d384a759790af587e18f280e3d7a4
#
_entry.id   735d384a759790af587e18f280e3d7a4
#
_cell.length_a   1.000
_cell.length_b   1.000
_cell.length_c   1.000
_cell.angle_alpha   90.00
_cell.angle_beta   90.00
_cell.angle_gamma   90.00
#
_symmetry.space_group_name_H-M   'P 1'
#
loop_
_entity.id
_entity.type
_entity.pdbx_description
1 polymer ?
#
loop_
_entity_poly.entity_id
_entity_poly.type
_entity_poly.pdbx_seq_one_letter_code
_entity_poly.pdbx_strand_id
1 'polypeptide(L)'
;MFRNTPTHSDKSTIIDILNSSGYFYDHETMVAGELIDENLEKGAERSGYNFMFADYEGKTVGFTCYGPIACTESSHDLFWIAVHKDFMFKGIGKQLIQETEKCVKKAGGTRIYIETSGRELYKSTRGFYLKTGYILEAELEDFYGPGDSKMIYVKKL
;
A
#
# COMPACT_ATOMS: atom_id res chain seq x y z
N MET A 1 -3.83 -15.01 8.68
CA MET A 1 -2.68 -14.64 9.55
C MET A 1 -2.00 -13.41 8.94
N PHE A 2 -1.36 -12.54 9.77
CA PHE A 2 -0.59 -11.40 9.27
C PHE A 2 0.89 -11.58 9.61
N ARG A 3 1.78 -11.22 8.68
CA ARG A 3 3.24 -11.23 8.87
C ARG A 3 3.87 -9.99 8.24
N ASN A 4 5.02 -9.57 8.77
CA ASN A 4 5.74 -8.37 8.32
C ASN A 4 7.16 -8.66 7.82
N THR A 5 7.51 -9.94 7.68
CA THR A 5 8.83 -10.35 7.20
C THR A 5 8.71 -10.82 5.75
N PRO A 6 9.30 -10.10 4.78
CA PRO A 6 9.36 -10.51 3.38
C PRO A 6 10.23 -11.76 3.18
N THR A 7 9.91 -12.51 2.16
CA THR A 7 10.69 -13.63 1.64
C THR A 7 10.90 -13.47 0.13
N HIS A 8 11.87 -14.17 -0.45
CA HIS A 8 12.13 -14.11 -1.90
C HIS A 8 10.92 -14.52 -2.74
N SER A 9 10.07 -15.43 -2.24
CA SER A 9 8.84 -15.85 -2.94
C SER A 9 7.75 -14.78 -2.96
N ASP A 10 7.82 -13.79 -2.08
CA ASP A 10 6.80 -12.72 -2.04
C ASP A 10 6.86 -11.79 -3.25
N LYS A 11 8.01 -11.68 -3.92
CA LYS A 11 8.13 -10.88 -5.14
C LYS A 11 7.13 -11.34 -6.22
N SER A 12 7.16 -12.63 -6.56
CA SER A 12 6.22 -13.19 -7.55
C SER A 12 4.78 -13.12 -7.07
N THR A 13 4.56 -13.32 -5.79
CA THR A 13 3.22 -13.25 -5.18
C THR A 13 2.63 -11.84 -5.23
N ILE A 14 3.42 -10.80 -4.94
CA ILE A 14 2.97 -9.40 -5.05
C ILE A 14 2.59 -9.08 -6.50
N ILE A 15 3.44 -9.46 -7.46
CA ILE A 15 3.17 -9.24 -8.88
C ILE A 15 1.86 -9.93 -9.29
N ASP A 16 1.63 -11.17 -8.86
CA ASP A 16 0.39 -11.91 -9.13
C ASP A 16 -0.84 -11.21 -8.52
N ILE A 17 -0.75 -10.78 -7.27
CA ILE A 17 -1.82 -10.02 -6.59
C ILE A 17 -2.18 -8.76 -7.38
N LEU A 18 -1.20 -7.96 -7.79
CA LEU A 18 -1.41 -6.72 -8.52
C LEU A 18 -2.01 -6.98 -9.90
N ASN A 19 -1.46 -7.94 -10.65
CA ASN A 19 -1.97 -8.34 -11.97
C ASN A 19 -3.40 -8.87 -11.90
N SER A 20 -3.75 -9.57 -10.83
CA SER A 20 -5.11 -10.10 -10.65
C SER A 20 -6.18 -9.01 -10.66
N SER A 21 -5.86 -7.80 -10.20
CA SER A 21 -6.81 -6.69 -10.09
C SER A 21 -7.15 -6.02 -11.42
N GLY A 22 -6.23 -6.05 -12.39
CA GLY A 22 -6.36 -5.36 -13.68
C GLY A 22 -6.25 -3.83 -13.61
N TYR A 23 -5.88 -3.25 -12.46
CA TYR A 23 -5.75 -1.79 -12.28
C TYR A 23 -4.40 -1.25 -12.68
N PHE A 24 -3.35 -2.07 -12.63
CA PHE A 24 -1.96 -1.65 -12.77
C PHE A 24 -1.38 -2.06 -14.11
N TYR A 25 -0.51 -1.22 -14.66
CA TYR A 25 0.29 -1.56 -15.83
C TYR A 25 1.48 -2.44 -15.42
N ASP A 26 2.04 -3.22 -16.37
CA ASP A 26 3.15 -4.14 -16.12
C ASP A 26 4.36 -3.43 -15.48
N HIS A 27 4.68 -2.20 -15.90
CA HIS A 27 5.80 -1.44 -15.33
C HIS A 27 5.54 -1.03 -13.86
N GLU A 28 4.29 -0.80 -13.46
CA GLU A 28 3.94 -0.48 -12.07
C GLU A 28 4.08 -1.73 -11.18
N THR A 29 3.65 -2.89 -11.67
CA THR A 29 3.78 -4.16 -10.92
C THR A 29 5.23 -4.58 -10.75
N MET A 30 6.08 -4.29 -11.74
CA MET A 30 7.53 -4.50 -11.65
C MET A 30 8.15 -3.64 -10.54
N VAL A 31 7.80 -2.35 -10.49
CA VAL A 31 8.29 -1.46 -9.42
C VAL A 31 7.93 -1.99 -8.03
N ALA A 32 6.70 -2.46 -7.82
CA ALA A 32 6.32 -3.05 -6.54
C ALA A 32 7.20 -4.28 -6.17
N GLY A 33 7.56 -5.10 -7.17
CA GLY A 33 8.47 -6.23 -6.98
C GLY A 33 9.90 -5.80 -6.63
N GLU A 34 10.39 -4.70 -7.19
CA GLU A 34 11.72 -4.16 -6.88
C GLU A 34 11.83 -3.69 -5.43
N LEU A 35 10.74 -3.19 -4.83
CA LEU A 35 10.75 -2.79 -3.42
C LEU A 35 10.95 -3.98 -2.47
N ILE A 36 10.47 -5.18 -2.83
CA ILE A 36 10.78 -6.41 -2.10
C ILE A 36 12.28 -6.74 -2.18
N ASP A 37 12.85 -6.71 -3.38
CA ASP A 37 14.27 -6.97 -3.56
C ASP A 37 15.11 -6.01 -2.72
N GLU A 38 14.77 -4.73 -2.73
CA GLU A 38 15.48 -3.71 -1.98
C GLU A 38 15.37 -3.92 -0.47
N ASN A 39 14.18 -4.31 0.04
CA ASN A 39 14.02 -4.67 1.44
C ASN A 39 14.86 -5.90 1.81
N LEU A 40 14.84 -6.95 0.99
CA LEU A 40 15.61 -8.18 1.25
C LEU A 40 17.12 -7.95 1.22
N GLU A 41 17.60 -7.06 0.35
CA GLU A 41 19.02 -6.72 0.23
C GLU A 41 19.51 -5.82 1.38
N LYS A 42 18.74 -4.76 1.70
CA LYS A 42 19.18 -3.68 2.60
C LYS A 42 18.55 -3.75 3.99
N GLY A 43 17.48 -4.54 4.16
CA GLY A 43 16.61 -4.51 5.33
C GLY A 43 15.64 -3.34 5.33
N ALA A 44 14.59 -3.41 6.16
CA ALA A 44 13.53 -2.41 6.21
C ALA A 44 14.02 -1.00 6.59
N GLU A 45 14.96 -0.91 7.52
CA GLU A 45 15.50 0.37 7.99
C GLU A 45 16.26 1.13 6.89
N ARG A 46 17.14 0.44 6.15
CA ARG A 46 17.96 1.06 5.12
C ARG A 46 17.21 1.30 3.81
N SER A 47 16.31 0.38 3.43
CA SER A 47 15.48 0.54 2.24
C SER A 47 14.39 1.58 2.41
N GLY A 48 13.91 1.78 3.65
CA GLY A 48 12.73 2.57 3.94
C GLY A 48 11.42 1.87 3.59
N TYR A 49 11.46 0.62 3.12
CA TYR A 49 10.28 -0.15 2.73
C TYR A 49 9.96 -1.23 3.77
N ASN A 50 8.78 -1.14 4.37
CA ASN A 50 8.22 -2.14 5.25
C ASN A 50 7.05 -2.81 4.57
N PHE A 51 6.79 -4.06 4.92
CA PHE A 51 5.68 -4.84 4.35
C PHE A 51 4.79 -5.40 5.45
N MET A 52 3.51 -5.55 5.11
CA MET A 52 2.55 -6.36 5.84
C MET A 52 1.86 -7.27 4.85
N PHE A 53 1.84 -8.56 5.11
CA PHE A 53 1.20 -9.57 4.28
C PHE A 53 0.00 -10.17 5.00
N ALA A 54 -1.04 -10.47 4.25
CA ALA A 54 -2.18 -11.24 4.70
C ALA A 54 -2.14 -12.65 4.10
N ASP A 55 -1.97 -13.64 4.96
CA ASP A 55 -1.97 -15.06 4.57
C ASP A 55 -3.31 -15.69 4.93
N TYR A 56 -3.92 -16.37 3.97
CA TYR A 56 -5.18 -17.10 4.09
C TYR A 56 -5.01 -18.51 3.53
N GLU A 57 -5.30 -19.53 4.34
CA GLU A 57 -5.14 -20.96 3.97
C GLU A 57 -3.77 -21.31 3.38
N GLY A 58 -2.70 -20.73 3.98
CA GLY A 58 -1.31 -20.98 3.56
C GLY A 58 -0.86 -20.23 2.31
N LYS A 59 -1.69 -19.31 1.78
CA LYS A 59 -1.35 -18.46 0.65
C LYS A 59 -1.38 -16.99 1.03
N THR A 60 -0.43 -16.20 0.54
CA THR A 60 -0.47 -14.75 0.66
C THR A 60 -1.47 -14.20 -0.35
N VAL A 61 -2.51 -13.52 0.15
CA VAL A 61 -3.63 -13.02 -0.64
C VAL A 61 -3.75 -11.51 -0.68
N GLY A 62 -2.89 -10.81 0.04
CA GLY A 62 -2.84 -9.35 0.04
C GLY A 62 -1.61 -8.83 0.75
N PHE A 63 -1.26 -7.58 0.47
CA PHE A 63 -0.12 -6.94 1.10
C PHE A 63 -0.27 -5.43 1.20
N THR A 64 0.54 -4.81 2.06
CA THR A 64 0.89 -3.39 2.04
C THR A 64 2.39 -3.22 1.95
N CYS A 65 2.82 -2.11 1.32
CA CYS A 65 4.18 -1.58 1.42
C CYS A 65 4.08 -0.15 1.95
N TYR A 66 4.86 0.17 2.98
CA TYR A 66 4.82 1.46 3.65
C TYR A 66 6.19 1.83 4.20
N GLY A 67 6.40 3.10 4.50
CA GLY A 67 7.67 3.53 5.07
C GLY A 67 7.66 4.98 5.54
N PRO A 68 8.69 5.42 6.27
CA PRO A 68 8.83 6.79 6.72
C PRO A 68 9.06 7.72 5.52
N ILE A 69 8.47 8.93 5.57
CA ILE A 69 8.75 9.98 4.60
C ILE A 69 10.03 10.67 5.02
N ALA A 70 11.02 10.72 4.13
CA ALA A 70 12.30 11.36 4.36
C ALA A 70 12.12 12.83 4.75
N CYS A 71 12.99 13.33 5.63
CA CYS A 71 12.97 14.70 6.13
C CYS A 71 11.71 15.11 6.91
N THR A 72 10.92 14.14 7.38
CA THR A 72 9.80 14.39 8.29
C THR A 72 10.07 13.76 9.66
N GLU A 73 9.44 14.28 10.70
CA GLU A 73 9.62 13.76 12.05
C GLU A 73 8.92 12.42 12.26
N SER A 74 7.69 12.27 11.75
CA SER A 74 6.84 11.11 12.08
C SER A 74 5.80 10.76 11.01
N SER A 75 5.92 11.30 9.80
CA SER A 75 5.03 11.00 8.69
C SER A 75 5.48 9.74 7.94
N HIS A 76 4.51 8.96 7.50
CA HIS A 76 4.73 7.73 6.72
C HIS A 76 3.90 7.76 5.44
N ASP A 77 4.41 7.13 4.40
CA ASP A 77 3.66 6.81 3.18
C ASP A 77 3.16 5.36 3.22
N LEU A 78 1.95 5.16 2.76
CA LEU A 78 1.49 3.86 2.29
C LEU A 78 1.67 3.81 0.78
N PHE A 79 2.74 3.17 0.32
CA PHE A 79 3.10 3.09 -1.10
C PHE A 79 2.16 2.16 -1.88
N TRP A 80 1.82 1.00 -1.29
CA TRP A 80 0.99 -0.02 -1.89
C TRP A 80 0.04 -0.64 -0.89
N ILE A 81 -1.18 -0.90 -1.34
CA ILE A 81 -2.12 -1.82 -0.71
C ILE A 81 -2.87 -2.56 -1.81
N ALA A 82 -2.84 -3.87 -1.77
CA ALA A 82 -3.59 -4.69 -2.70
C ALA A 82 -4.05 -6.00 -2.06
N VAL A 83 -5.18 -6.50 -2.56
CA VAL A 83 -5.75 -7.81 -2.23
C VAL A 83 -6.06 -8.50 -3.54
N HIS A 84 -5.69 -9.78 -3.67
CA HIS A 84 -5.98 -10.60 -4.84
C HIS A 84 -7.50 -10.59 -5.13
N LYS A 85 -7.88 -10.48 -6.40
CA LYS A 85 -9.28 -10.28 -6.82
C LYS A 85 -10.26 -11.29 -6.20
N ASP A 86 -9.86 -12.56 -6.07
CA ASP A 86 -10.71 -13.63 -5.54
C ASP A 86 -10.94 -13.53 -4.03
N PHE A 87 -10.18 -12.66 -3.35
CA PHE A 87 -10.25 -12.43 -1.91
C PHE A 87 -10.73 -11.01 -1.55
N MET A 88 -11.07 -10.20 -2.55
CA MET A 88 -11.64 -8.86 -2.34
C MET A 88 -12.99 -8.95 -1.63
N PHE A 89 -13.38 -7.85 -1.01
CA PHE A 89 -14.66 -7.67 -0.28
C PHE A 89 -14.86 -8.59 0.95
N LYS A 90 -13.83 -9.34 1.37
CA LYS A 90 -13.84 -10.19 2.59
C LYS A 90 -13.27 -9.47 3.82
N GLY A 91 -13.06 -8.17 3.74
CA GLY A 91 -12.52 -7.36 4.85
C GLY A 91 -10.98 -7.41 4.99
N ILE A 92 -10.27 -8.17 4.16
CA ILE A 92 -8.81 -8.34 4.23
C ILE A 92 -8.08 -7.01 4.07
N GLY A 93 -8.47 -6.17 3.11
CA GLY A 93 -7.87 -4.86 2.90
C GLY A 93 -8.01 -3.95 4.12
N LYS A 94 -9.17 -3.98 4.80
CA LYS A 94 -9.38 -3.23 6.06
C LYS A 94 -8.47 -3.74 7.18
N GLN A 95 -8.30 -5.04 7.30
CA GLN A 95 -7.40 -5.62 8.31
C GLN A 95 -5.94 -5.29 8.00
N LEU A 96 -5.52 -5.39 6.73
CA LEU A 96 -4.16 -5.03 6.30
C LEU A 96 -3.81 -3.58 6.66
N ILE A 97 -4.68 -2.63 6.33
CA ILE A 97 -4.41 -1.22 6.64
C ILE A 97 -4.36 -0.98 8.16
N GLN A 98 -5.23 -1.65 8.93
CA GLN A 98 -5.22 -1.56 10.39
C GLN A 98 -3.95 -2.13 11.03
N GLU A 99 -3.45 -3.28 10.53
CA GLU A 99 -2.18 -3.86 11.01
C GLU A 99 -0.99 -2.97 10.62
N THR A 100 -1.01 -2.38 9.42
CA THR A 100 -0.02 -1.38 8.99
C THR A 100 -0.03 -0.17 9.92
N GLU A 101 -1.20 0.39 10.23
CA GLU A 101 -1.36 1.53 11.14
C GLU A 101 -0.78 1.22 12.55
N LYS A 102 -1.02 0.03 13.06
CA LYS A 102 -0.44 -0.41 14.35
C LYS A 102 1.10 -0.45 14.29
N CYS A 103 1.67 -0.97 13.20
CA CYS A 103 3.12 -1.01 13.03
C CYS A 103 3.72 0.40 12.93
N VAL A 104 3.11 1.29 12.14
CA VAL A 104 3.53 2.69 12.03
C VAL A 104 3.47 3.39 13.37
N LYS A 105 2.36 3.25 14.11
CA LYS A 105 2.20 3.84 15.44
C LYS A 105 3.24 3.32 16.44
N LYS A 106 3.51 2.01 16.43
CA LYS A 106 4.54 1.39 17.28
C LYS A 106 5.95 1.92 16.97
N ALA A 107 6.21 2.28 15.71
CA ALA A 107 7.46 2.89 15.27
C ALA A 107 7.53 4.42 15.55
N GLY A 108 6.52 5.02 16.20
CA GLY A 108 6.46 6.45 16.50
C GLY A 108 5.84 7.31 15.39
N GLY A 109 5.31 6.69 14.33
CA GLY A 109 4.59 7.41 13.28
C GLY A 109 3.26 7.97 13.76
N THR A 110 2.95 9.19 13.34
CA THR A 110 1.71 9.90 13.76
C THR A 110 0.74 10.15 12.62
N ARG A 111 1.19 9.99 11.37
CA ARG A 111 0.37 10.17 10.16
C ARG A 111 0.76 9.18 9.09
N ILE A 112 -0.24 8.73 8.34
CA ILE A 112 -0.05 7.98 7.09
C ILE A 112 -0.68 8.77 5.96
N TYR A 113 0.10 8.97 4.90
CA TYR A 113 -0.33 9.56 3.63
C TYR A 113 -0.50 8.47 2.57
N ILE A 114 -1.50 8.65 1.73
CA ILE A 114 -1.80 7.74 0.61
C ILE A 114 -2.03 8.60 -0.62
N GLU A 115 -1.35 8.29 -1.70
CA GLU A 115 -1.55 8.91 -3.00
C GLU A 115 -2.28 7.96 -3.94
N THR A 116 -3.28 8.45 -4.67
CA THR A 116 -4.04 7.66 -5.64
C THR A 116 -4.56 8.54 -6.78
N SER A 117 -4.94 7.90 -7.88
CA SER A 117 -5.52 8.57 -9.05
C SER A 117 -6.95 9.07 -8.79
N GLY A 118 -7.27 10.22 -9.39
CA GLY A 118 -8.61 10.80 -9.41
C GLY A 118 -9.58 10.15 -10.39
N ARG A 119 -9.09 9.30 -11.31
CA ARG A 119 -9.93 8.66 -12.34
C ARG A 119 -11.06 7.80 -11.76
N GLU A 120 -12.13 7.64 -12.53
CA GLU A 120 -13.29 6.83 -12.15
C GLU A 120 -12.92 5.38 -11.80
N LEU A 121 -11.93 4.80 -12.49
CA LEU A 121 -11.39 3.46 -12.20
C LEU A 121 -11.00 3.29 -10.72
N TYR A 122 -10.50 4.34 -10.07
CA TYR A 122 -10.05 4.34 -8.67
C TYR A 122 -11.11 4.80 -7.66
N LYS A 123 -12.36 5.00 -8.10
CA LYS A 123 -13.44 5.46 -7.21
C LYS A 123 -13.69 4.52 -6.02
N SER A 124 -13.68 3.21 -6.27
CA SER A 124 -13.83 2.21 -5.20
C SER A 124 -12.66 2.25 -4.21
N THR A 125 -11.43 2.45 -4.70
CA THR A 125 -10.22 2.59 -3.90
C THR A 125 -10.28 3.84 -3.02
N ARG A 126 -10.68 5.00 -3.58
CA ARG A 126 -10.89 6.23 -2.81
C ARG A 126 -11.98 6.04 -1.75
N GLY A 127 -13.08 5.38 -2.10
CA GLY A 127 -14.16 5.04 -1.14
C GLY A 127 -13.68 4.12 -0.02
N PHE A 128 -12.77 3.21 -0.29
CA PHE A 128 -12.14 2.36 0.72
C PHE A 128 -11.32 3.18 1.72
N TYR A 129 -10.51 4.14 1.26
CA TYR A 129 -9.74 5.00 2.16
C TYR A 129 -10.65 5.84 3.07
N LEU A 130 -11.69 6.45 2.53
CA LEU A 130 -12.67 7.19 3.33
C LEU A 130 -13.33 6.31 4.40
N LYS A 131 -13.74 5.09 4.03
CA LYS A 131 -14.36 4.12 4.97
C LYS A 131 -13.41 3.60 6.05
N THR A 132 -12.09 3.68 5.80
CA THR A 132 -11.07 3.27 6.79
C THR A 132 -10.55 4.45 7.62
N GLY A 133 -11.16 5.64 7.47
CA GLY A 133 -10.91 6.80 8.31
C GLY A 133 -9.86 7.75 7.78
N TYR A 134 -9.45 7.61 6.53
CA TYR A 134 -8.62 8.61 5.85
C TYR A 134 -9.49 9.76 5.35
N ILE A 135 -8.95 10.96 5.32
CA ILE A 135 -9.59 12.15 4.77
C ILE A 135 -8.81 12.63 3.54
N LEU A 136 -9.50 13.23 2.58
CA LEU A 136 -8.86 13.89 1.45
C LEU A 136 -8.20 15.18 1.95
N GLU A 137 -6.88 15.27 1.81
CA GLU A 137 -6.08 16.44 2.24
C GLU A 137 -5.80 17.37 1.06
N ALA A 138 -5.54 16.82 -0.11
CA ALA A 138 -5.24 17.61 -1.31
C ALA A 138 -5.61 16.87 -2.61
N GLU A 139 -5.90 17.67 -3.62
CA GLU A 139 -6.03 17.23 -5.01
C GLU A 139 -5.09 18.08 -5.88
N LEU A 140 -4.24 17.41 -6.65
CA LEU A 140 -3.35 18.03 -7.62
C LEU A 140 -3.85 17.71 -9.02
N GLU A 141 -4.46 18.71 -9.67
CA GLU A 141 -5.06 18.56 -11.01
C GLU A 141 -4.00 18.14 -12.04
N ASP A 142 -4.41 17.25 -12.94
CA ASP A 142 -3.61 16.77 -14.08
C ASP A 142 -2.21 16.24 -13.74
N PHE A 143 -1.99 15.82 -12.49
CA PHE A 143 -0.67 15.39 -12.00
C PHE A 143 -0.11 14.19 -12.76
N TYR A 144 -0.93 13.17 -12.99
CA TYR A 144 -0.53 11.96 -13.73
C TYR A 144 -0.71 12.10 -15.24
N GLY A 145 -1.51 13.06 -15.67
CA GLY A 145 -1.84 13.36 -17.06
C GLY A 145 -3.17 14.12 -17.16
N PRO A 146 -3.54 14.60 -18.35
CA PRO A 146 -4.79 15.32 -18.54
C PRO A 146 -6.00 14.53 -18.02
N GLY A 147 -6.74 15.09 -17.09
CA GLY A 147 -7.91 14.46 -16.46
C GLY A 147 -7.58 13.42 -15.38
N ASP A 148 -6.33 13.29 -14.98
CA ASP A 148 -5.91 12.36 -13.92
C ASP A 148 -5.20 13.10 -12.78
N SER A 149 -5.97 13.53 -11.79
CA SER A 149 -5.49 14.20 -10.60
C SER A 149 -4.80 13.23 -9.64
N LYS A 150 -3.78 13.73 -8.91
CA LYS A 150 -3.29 13.05 -7.70
C LYS A 150 -4.19 13.42 -6.52
N MET A 151 -4.79 12.41 -5.90
CA MET A 151 -5.58 12.54 -4.68
C MET A 151 -4.73 12.12 -3.49
N ILE A 152 -4.52 13.01 -2.54
CA ILE A 152 -3.71 12.76 -1.34
C ILE A 152 -4.65 12.60 -0.14
N TYR A 153 -4.65 11.42 0.44
CA TYR A 153 -5.39 11.09 1.65
C TYR A 153 -4.46 11.03 2.85
N VAL A 154 -4.96 11.39 4.03
CA VAL A 154 -4.19 11.34 5.27
C VAL A 154 -5.04 10.77 6.41
N LYS A 155 -4.39 10.05 7.32
CA LYS A 155 -4.95 9.63 8.60
C LYS A 155 -3.97 9.95 9.73
N LYS A 156 -4.47 10.58 10.80
CA LYS A 156 -3.77 10.72 12.08
C LYS A 156 -3.95 9.42 12.89
N LEU A 157 -2.87 8.92 13.48
CA LEU A 157 -2.84 7.65 14.23
C LEU A 157 -2.98 7.86 15.75
#